data_9ca0e4d67320c98fe5dbe07fd722499b
#
_entry.id   9ca0e4d67320c98fe5dbe07fd722499b
#
_cell.length_a   1.000
_cell.length_b   1.000
_cell.length_c   1.000
_cell.angle_alpha   90.00
_cell.angle_beta   90.00
_cell.angle_gamma   90.00
#
_symmetry.space_group_name_H-M   'P 1'
#
loop_
_entity.id
_entity.type
_entity.pdbx_description
1 polymer ?
#
loop_
_entity_poly.entity_id
_entity_poly.type
_entity_poly.pdbx_seq_one_letter_code
_entity_poly.pdbx_strand_id
1 'polypeptide(L)'
;MASPDLLPIRRALLSVSDKTGLLELAHALRNNNIELLSTGGTASALRDAGIDVTDVAYVTGFPEIMGGRVKTLHPKIHGGLLARRDLDDHLAAMTQENIEAIDLLVVNLYPFEATLASTNDRDTLVEKIDIGGPAMLRAAAKNHDFLTVLCDP
;
A
#
# COMPACT_ATOMS: atom_id res chain seq x y z
N MET A 1 -33.62 7.76 1.15
CA MET A 1 -32.39 7.18 1.68
C MET A 1 -31.24 7.78 0.88
N ALA A 2 -30.37 8.54 1.49
CA ALA A 2 -29.14 8.94 0.83
C ALA A 2 -28.38 7.65 0.51
N SER A 3 -27.88 7.51 -0.74
CA SER A 3 -26.87 6.49 -1.05
C SER A 3 -25.75 6.58 -0.03
N PRO A 4 -25.19 5.47 0.45
CA PRO A 4 -23.99 5.57 1.26
C PRO A 4 -23.01 6.43 0.44
N ASP A 5 -22.60 7.55 1.02
CA ASP A 5 -21.74 8.51 0.35
C ASP A 5 -20.47 7.76 -0.05
N LEU A 6 -20.25 7.63 -1.36
CA LEU A 6 -19.01 7.08 -1.87
C LEU A 6 -17.88 7.98 -1.41
N LEU A 7 -16.97 7.45 -0.62
CA LEU A 7 -15.80 8.20 -0.17
C LEU A 7 -14.86 8.43 -1.36
N PRO A 8 -14.46 9.67 -1.62
CA PRO A 8 -13.54 9.95 -2.71
C PRO A 8 -12.16 9.37 -2.43
N ILE A 9 -11.56 8.73 -3.42
CA ILE A 9 -10.17 8.29 -3.35
C ILE A 9 -9.30 9.51 -3.65
N ARG A 10 -8.42 9.87 -2.71
CA ARG A 10 -7.45 10.96 -2.85
C ARG A 10 -6.01 10.46 -2.84
N ARG A 11 -5.76 9.36 -2.13
CA ARG A 11 -4.44 8.77 -1.95
C ARG A 11 -4.51 7.25 -2.07
N ALA A 12 -3.63 6.68 -2.92
CA ALA A 12 -3.51 5.25 -3.15
C ALA A 12 -2.11 4.75 -2.75
N LEU A 13 -2.04 3.62 -2.07
CA LEU A 13 -0.80 2.90 -1.81
C LEU A 13 -0.72 1.70 -2.74
N LEU A 14 0.30 1.66 -3.58
CA LEU A 14 0.55 0.59 -4.55
C LEU A 14 1.77 -0.23 -4.12
N SER A 15 1.57 -1.52 -3.90
CA SER A 15 2.64 -2.45 -3.49
C SER A 15 2.39 -3.81 -4.12
N VAL A 16 2.94 -4.02 -5.32
CA VAL A 16 2.67 -5.23 -6.11
C VAL A 16 3.95 -5.98 -6.47
N SER A 17 3.94 -7.27 -6.28
CA SER A 17 4.97 -8.19 -6.75
C SER A 17 4.80 -8.45 -8.25
N ASP A 18 3.63 -8.90 -8.67
CA ASP A 18 3.23 -8.96 -10.08
C ASP A 18 2.76 -7.57 -10.50
N LYS A 19 3.41 -7.02 -11.51
CA LYS A 19 3.19 -5.66 -12.01
C LYS A 19 2.30 -5.60 -13.26
N THR A 20 1.66 -6.70 -13.62
CA THR A 20 0.70 -6.74 -14.72
C THR A 20 -0.42 -5.75 -14.45
N GLY A 21 -0.71 -4.85 -15.40
CA GLY A 21 -1.73 -3.82 -15.26
C GLY A 21 -1.34 -2.60 -14.41
N LEU A 22 -0.21 -2.62 -13.70
CA LEU A 22 0.20 -1.55 -12.78
C LEU A 22 0.24 -0.17 -13.45
N LEU A 23 0.86 -0.06 -14.62
CA LEU A 23 1.04 1.24 -15.28
C LEU A 23 -0.28 1.82 -15.76
N GLU A 24 -1.16 0.97 -16.30
CA GLU A 24 -2.49 1.39 -16.74
C GLU A 24 -3.31 1.93 -15.56
N LEU A 25 -3.35 1.18 -14.45
CA LEU A 25 -4.02 1.63 -13.24
C LEU A 25 -3.41 2.92 -12.70
N ALA A 26 -2.09 3.01 -12.61
CA ALA A 26 -1.41 4.20 -12.09
C ALA A 26 -1.69 5.46 -12.94
N HIS A 27 -1.71 5.33 -14.26
CA HIS A 27 -2.11 6.42 -15.15
C HIS A 27 -3.57 6.83 -14.89
N ALA A 28 -4.48 5.87 -14.77
CA ALA A 28 -5.89 6.17 -14.48
C ALA A 28 -6.05 6.90 -13.15
N LEU A 29 -5.34 6.48 -12.11
CA LEU A 29 -5.35 7.15 -10.80
C LEU A 29 -4.79 8.57 -10.89
N ARG A 30 -3.64 8.78 -11.54
CA ARG A 30 -3.03 10.10 -11.71
C ARG A 30 -3.91 11.05 -12.54
N ASN A 31 -4.55 10.55 -13.58
CA ASN A 31 -5.49 11.34 -14.39
C ASN A 31 -6.72 11.81 -13.59
N ASN A 32 -7.03 11.14 -12.49
CA ASN A 32 -8.06 11.53 -11.52
C ASN A 32 -7.50 12.31 -10.33
N ASN A 33 -6.28 12.83 -10.41
CA ASN A 33 -5.59 13.60 -9.37
C ASN A 33 -5.39 12.83 -8.04
N ILE A 34 -5.29 11.51 -8.10
CA ILE A 34 -5.01 10.69 -6.92
C ILE A 34 -3.50 10.65 -6.69
N GLU A 35 -3.09 10.94 -5.46
CA GLU A 35 -1.70 10.81 -5.04
C GLU A 35 -1.32 9.33 -4.94
N LEU A 36 -0.14 8.98 -5.47
CA LEU A 36 0.37 7.63 -5.40
C LEU A 36 1.49 7.52 -4.38
N LEU A 37 1.34 6.59 -3.45
CA LEU A 37 2.40 6.13 -2.56
C LEU A 37 2.88 4.76 -3.02
N SER A 38 4.18 4.53 -2.94
CA SER A 38 4.73 3.21 -3.23
C SER A 38 6.12 3.04 -2.62
N THR A 39 6.68 1.84 -2.74
CA THR A 39 8.02 1.52 -2.25
C THR A 39 8.66 0.45 -3.11
N GLY A 40 9.97 0.28 -2.98
CA GLY A 40 10.73 -0.78 -3.62
C GLY A 40 10.57 -0.84 -5.14
N GLY A 41 10.47 -2.06 -5.67
CA GLY A 41 10.37 -2.29 -7.12
C GLY A 41 9.11 -1.73 -7.77
N THR A 42 8.00 -1.59 -7.03
CA THR A 42 6.78 -0.95 -7.56
C THR A 42 7.01 0.54 -7.79
N ALA A 43 7.63 1.24 -6.82
CA ALA A 43 7.97 2.66 -6.96
C ALA A 43 8.95 2.89 -8.12
N SER A 44 9.96 2.03 -8.26
CA SER A 44 10.91 2.11 -9.38
C SER A 44 10.21 1.96 -10.72
N ALA A 45 9.35 0.95 -10.89
CA ALA A 45 8.62 0.73 -12.13
C ALA A 45 7.74 1.94 -12.51
N LEU A 46 7.10 2.58 -11.54
CA LEU A 46 6.30 3.78 -11.76
C LEU A 46 7.15 4.98 -12.21
N ARG A 47 8.29 5.22 -11.54
CA ARG A 47 9.22 6.30 -11.91
C ARG A 47 9.84 6.10 -13.28
N ASP A 48 10.25 4.86 -13.60
CA ASP A 48 10.83 4.52 -14.91
C ASP A 48 9.83 4.77 -16.06
N ALA A 49 8.54 4.65 -15.77
CA ALA A 49 7.46 4.98 -16.69
C ALA A 49 7.07 6.49 -16.68
N GLY A 50 7.78 7.33 -15.94
CA GLY A 50 7.50 8.76 -15.84
C GLY A 50 6.26 9.10 -15.00
N ILE A 51 5.78 8.18 -14.18
CA ILE A 51 4.63 8.38 -13.29
C ILE A 51 5.12 8.93 -11.96
N ASP A 52 4.56 10.07 -11.56
CA ASP A 52 4.88 10.70 -10.27
C ASP A 52 4.35 9.86 -9.11
N VAL A 53 5.24 9.51 -8.19
CA VAL A 53 4.96 8.65 -7.03
C VAL A 53 5.79 9.10 -5.83
N THR A 54 5.13 9.18 -4.67
CA THR A 54 5.78 9.49 -3.39
C THR A 54 6.28 8.18 -2.76
N ASP A 55 7.52 8.18 -2.32
CA ASP A 55 8.08 7.00 -1.64
C ASP A 55 7.55 6.90 -0.20
N VAL A 56 7.25 5.69 0.23
CA VAL A 56 6.85 5.41 1.62
C VAL A 56 7.88 5.90 2.63
N ALA A 57 9.18 5.80 2.32
CA ALA A 57 10.24 6.30 3.17
C ALA A 57 10.16 7.82 3.39
N TYR A 58 9.70 8.58 2.41
CA TYR A 58 9.46 10.01 2.56
C TYR A 58 8.31 10.30 3.52
N VAL A 59 7.20 9.58 3.37
CA VAL A 59 6.01 9.73 4.24
C VAL A 59 6.30 9.36 5.68
N THR A 60 7.03 8.27 5.89
CA THR A 60 7.36 7.77 7.23
C THR A 60 8.48 8.57 7.89
N GLY A 61 9.36 9.18 7.11
CA GLY A 61 10.63 9.74 7.58
C GLY A 61 11.61 8.66 8.05
N PHE A 62 11.38 7.40 7.65
CA PHE A 62 12.18 6.25 8.06
C PHE A 62 12.63 5.45 6.83
N PRO A 63 13.93 5.14 6.70
CA PRO A 63 14.42 4.39 5.54
C PRO A 63 13.96 2.94 5.55
N GLU A 64 13.90 2.35 4.38
CA GLU A 64 13.82 0.90 4.24
C GLU A 64 15.07 0.25 4.84
N ILE A 65 14.90 -0.73 5.72
CA ILE A 65 16.00 -1.39 6.42
C ILE A 65 15.92 -2.91 6.32
N MET A 66 16.99 -3.59 6.73
CA MET A 66 17.08 -5.05 6.77
C MET A 66 16.80 -5.69 5.41
N GLY A 67 17.37 -5.12 4.35
CA GLY A 67 17.17 -5.63 2.98
C GLY A 67 15.73 -5.57 2.48
N GLY A 68 14.95 -4.60 2.97
CA GLY A 68 13.56 -4.42 2.58
C GLY A 68 12.54 -5.22 3.41
N ARG A 69 12.96 -5.92 4.43
CA ARG A 69 12.03 -6.63 5.33
C ARG A 69 11.16 -5.67 6.14
N VAL A 70 11.63 -4.46 6.40
CA VAL A 70 10.90 -3.41 7.11
C VAL A 70 10.81 -2.17 6.24
N LYS A 71 9.61 -1.80 5.81
CA LYS A 71 9.31 -0.60 5.02
C LYS A 71 7.90 -0.05 5.28
N THR A 72 6.85 -0.86 5.11
CA THR A 72 5.45 -0.45 5.31
C THR A 72 4.93 -0.71 6.72
N LEU A 73 5.64 -1.50 7.53
CA LEU A 73 5.30 -1.74 8.94
C LEU A 73 5.68 -0.52 9.79
N HIS A 74 4.91 0.53 9.65
CA HIS A 74 5.15 1.82 10.29
C HIS A 74 3.82 2.46 10.69
N PRO A 75 3.74 3.13 11.86
CA PRO A 75 2.52 3.76 12.34
C PRO A 75 1.88 4.74 11.35
N LYS A 76 2.66 5.50 10.60
CA LYS A 76 2.12 6.43 9.60
C LYS A 76 1.40 5.72 8.44
N ILE A 77 1.88 4.56 8.03
CA ILE A 77 1.23 3.78 6.98
C ILE A 77 0.01 3.05 7.53
N HIS A 78 0.18 2.29 8.62
CA HIS A 78 -0.94 1.54 9.21
C HIS A 78 -1.97 2.46 9.86
N GLY A 79 -1.59 3.61 10.38
CA GLY A 79 -2.53 4.64 10.80
C GLY A 79 -3.38 5.17 9.66
N GLY A 80 -2.78 5.43 8.49
CA GLY A 80 -3.49 5.82 7.28
C GLY A 80 -4.48 4.77 6.77
N LEU A 81 -4.16 3.46 6.96
CA LEU A 81 -5.02 2.35 6.58
C LEU A 81 -6.12 2.06 7.62
N LEU A 82 -5.85 2.26 8.91
CA LEU A 82 -6.69 1.78 10.02
C LEU A 82 -7.54 2.88 10.67
N ALA A 83 -7.28 4.16 10.40
CA ALA A 83 -8.01 5.23 11.04
C ALA A 83 -9.49 5.21 10.66
N ARG A 84 -10.34 5.13 11.66
CA ARG A 84 -11.79 5.35 11.53
C ARG A 84 -12.05 6.85 11.49
N ARG A 85 -12.46 7.32 10.32
CA ARG A 85 -12.63 8.77 10.04
C ARG A 85 -13.95 9.32 10.54
N ASP A 86 -14.78 8.49 11.16
CA ASP A 86 -16.00 8.84 11.87
C ASP A 86 -15.79 9.01 13.39
N LEU A 87 -14.56 8.82 13.89
CA LEU A 87 -14.22 8.96 15.30
C LEU A 87 -13.30 10.16 15.53
N ASP A 88 -13.71 11.07 16.38
CA ASP A 88 -12.98 12.32 16.67
C ASP A 88 -11.59 12.06 17.27
N ASP A 89 -11.45 11.05 18.13
CA ASP A 89 -10.17 10.66 18.72
C ASP A 89 -9.18 10.12 17.70
N HIS A 90 -9.65 9.37 16.69
CA HIS A 90 -8.82 8.93 15.57
C HIS A 90 -8.38 10.11 14.69
N LEU A 91 -9.29 11.03 14.38
CA LEU A 91 -8.96 12.24 13.61
C LEU A 91 -7.96 13.13 14.37
N ALA A 92 -8.12 13.27 15.69
CA ALA A 92 -7.17 13.99 16.53
C ALA A 92 -5.77 13.33 16.52
N ALA A 93 -5.71 12.00 16.64
CA ALA A 93 -4.45 11.26 16.57
C ALA A 93 -3.78 11.40 15.19
N MET A 94 -4.54 11.31 14.10
CA MET A 94 -4.01 11.52 12.75
C MET A 94 -3.39 12.91 12.60
N THR A 95 -4.06 13.94 13.13
CA THR A 95 -3.57 15.33 13.09
C THR A 95 -2.30 15.49 13.92
N GLN A 96 -2.30 14.96 15.14
CA GLN A 96 -1.17 15.05 16.08
C GLN A 96 0.09 14.37 15.51
N GLU A 97 -0.06 13.19 14.91
CA GLU A 97 1.05 12.39 14.41
C GLU A 97 1.38 12.64 12.92
N ASN A 98 0.71 13.61 12.30
CA ASN A 98 0.83 13.91 10.86
C ASN A 98 0.62 12.66 10.00
N ILE A 99 -0.48 11.96 10.25
CA ILE A 99 -0.92 10.78 9.48
C ILE A 99 -1.99 11.22 8.49
N GLU A 100 -1.76 10.97 7.22
CA GLU A 100 -2.76 11.18 6.18
C GLU A 100 -3.46 9.87 5.82
N ALA A 101 -4.75 9.96 5.48
CA ALA A 101 -5.53 8.80 5.12
C ALA A 101 -5.04 8.15 3.82
N ILE A 102 -5.15 6.84 3.75
CA ILE A 102 -4.99 6.05 2.53
C ILE A 102 -6.36 5.51 2.15
N ASP A 103 -6.84 5.85 0.97
CA ASP A 103 -8.21 5.56 0.52
C ASP A 103 -8.29 4.33 -0.36
N LEU A 104 -7.18 3.99 -1.02
CA LEU A 104 -7.05 2.82 -1.88
C LEU A 104 -5.74 2.10 -1.56
N LEU A 105 -5.84 0.79 -1.34
CA LEU A 105 -4.69 -0.10 -1.27
C LEU A 105 -4.73 -1.07 -2.44
N VAL A 106 -3.66 -1.11 -3.22
CA VAL A 106 -3.47 -2.11 -4.28
C VAL A 106 -2.26 -2.95 -3.91
N VAL A 107 -2.47 -4.22 -3.61
CA VAL A 107 -1.41 -5.09 -3.10
C VAL A 107 -1.62 -6.53 -3.57
N ASN A 108 -0.62 -7.09 -4.25
CA ASN A 108 -0.50 -8.53 -4.40
C ASN A 108 0.76 -9.03 -3.69
N LEU A 109 0.74 -10.29 -3.32
CA LEU A 109 1.75 -10.87 -2.44
C LEU A 109 2.91 -11.47 -3.23
N TYR A 110 4.01 -11.73 -2.56
CA TYR A 110 5.12 -12.50 -3.13
C TYR A 110 4.63 -13.88 -3.58
N PRO A 111 5.11 -14.38 -4.74
CA PRO A 111 4.64 -15.64 -5.33
C PRO A 111 5.30 -16.85 -4.65
N PHE A 112 4.98 -17.11 -3.37
CA PHE A 112 5.61 -18.19 -2.59
C PHE A 112 5.43 -19.56 -3.24
N GLU A 113 4.22 -19.90 -3.69
CA GLU A 113 3.92 -21.19 -4.32
C GLU A 113 4.71 -21.38 -5.63
N ALA A 114 4.78 -20.34 -6.47
CA ALA A 114 5.57 -20.39 -7.71
C ALA A 114 7.08 -20.52 -7.41
N THR A 115 7.56 -19.87 -6.37
CA THR A 115 8.96 -20.00 -5.93
C THR A 115 9.23 -21.41 -5.42
N LEU A 116 8.33 -21.95 -4.60
CA LEU A 116 8.43 -23.34 -4.10
C LEU A 116 8.48 -24.38 -5.25
N ALA A 117 7.72 -24.14 -6.31
CA ALA A 117 7.74 -25.00 -7.49
C ALA A 117 9.04 -24.88 -8.31
N SER A 118 9.79 -23.77 -8.17
CA SER A 118 10.98 -23.48 -8.97
C SER A 118 12.32 -23.77 -8.27
N THR A 119 12.34 -23.83 -6.94
CA THR A 119 13.59 -24.05 -6.18
C THR A 119 13.35 -24.78 -4.87
N ASN A 120 14.38 -25.51 -4.42
CA ASN A 120 14.43 -26.11 -3.08
C ASN A 120 15.36 -25.32 -2.13
N ASP A 121 15.89 -24.19 -2.58
CA ASP A 121 16.74 -23.35 -1.73
C ASP A 121 15.92 -22.72 -0.61
N ARG A 122 16.20 -23.15 0.63
CA ARG A 122 15.49 -22.74 1.82
C ARG A 122 15.53 -21.23 2.05
N ASP A 123 16.69 -20.61 1.82
CA ASP A 123 16.87 -19.19 2.10
C ASP A 123 16.08 -18.34 1.10
N THR A 124 16.09 -18.73 -0.17
CA THR A 124 15.22 -18.10 -1.20
C THR A 124 13.74 -18.22 -0.83
N LEU A 125 13.30 -19.38 -0.35
CA LEU A 125 11.90 -19.59 0.05
C LEU A 125 11.52 -18.74 1.26
N VAL A 126 12.39 -18.64 2.26
CA VAL A 126 12.15 -17.82 3.46
C VAL A 126 12.00 -16.35 3.08
N GLU A 127 12.79 -15.83 2.14
CA GLU A 127 12.66 -14.44 1.67
C GLU A 127 11.36 -14.17 0.90
N LYS A 128 10.64 -15.19 0.47
CA LYS A 128 9.31 -15.05 -0.16
C LYS A 128 8.14 -15.13 0.82
N ILE A 129 8.42 -15.23 2.10
CA ILE A 129 7.38 -15.06 3.12
C ILE A 129 7.09 -13.57 3.26
N ASP A 130 5.98 -13.14 2.68
CA ASP A 130 5.55 -11.75 2.68
C ASP A 130 4.98 -11.36 4.05
N ILE A 131 5.50 -10.31 4.67
CA ILE A 131 5.03 -9.80 5.96
C ILE A 131 4.20 -8.54 5.76
N GLY A 132 4.72 -7.58 5.00
CA GLY A 132 4.10 -6.27 4.83
C GLY A 132 2.78 -6.33 4.05
N GLY A 133 2.73 -7.10 2.97
CA GLY A 133 1.54 -7.25 2.15
C GLY A 133 0.35 -7.82 2.93
N PRO A 134 0.48 -8.97 3.59
CA PRO A 134 -0.59 -9.52 4.44
C PRO A 134 -1.00 -8.58 5.58
N ALA A 135 -0.06 -7.87 6.21
CA ALA A 135 -0.38 -6.91 7.26
C ALA A 135 -1.25 -5.77 6.73
N MET A 136 -0.92 -5.22 5.56
CA MET A 136 -1.72 -4.16 4.92
C MET A 136 -3.09 -4.67 4.48
N LEU A 137 -3.19 -5.88 3.92
CA LEU A 137 -4.47 -6.51 3.55
C LEU A 137 -5.38 -6.68 4.77
N ARG A 138 -4.81 -7.14 5.89
CA ARG A 138 -5.56 -7.29 7.14
C ARG A 138 -6.05 -5.95 7.67
N ALA A 139 -5.20 -4.91 7.60
CA ALA A 139 -5.57 -3.56 8.01
C ALA A 139 -6.72 -3.01 7.15
N ALA A 140 -6.62 -3.16 5.82
CA ALA A 140 -7.65 -2.75 4.89
C ALA A 140 -8.99 -3.47 5.13
N ALA A 141 -8.95 -4.78 5.30
CA ALA A 141 -10.15 -5.57 5.60
C ALA A 141 -10.83 -5.13 6.91
N LYS A 142 -10.05 -4.80 7.94
CA LYS A 142 -10.57 -4.32 9.22
C LYS A 142 -11.24 -2.94 9.09
N ASN A 143 -10.80 -2.11 8.16
CA ASN A 143 -11.25 -0.73 7.98
C ASN A 143 -11.96 -0.51 6.63
N HIS A 144 -12.62 -1.53 6.10
CA HIS A 144 -13.22 -1.54 4.77
C HIS A 144 -14.30 -0.47 4.53
N ASP A 145 -14.87 0.10 5.60
CA ASP A 145 -15.82 1.21 5.49
C ASP A 145 -15.16 2.52 5.00
N PHE A 146 -13.83 2.64 5.13
CA PHE A 146 -13.10 3.87 4.85
C PHE A 146 -12.05 3.76 3.75
N LEU A 147 -11.76 2.56 3.27
CA LEU A 147 -10.86 2.38 2.14
C LEU A 147 -11.24 1.17 1.28
N THR A 148 -10.86 1.26 0.02
CA THR A 148 -10.98 0.15 -0.94
C THR A 148 -9.67 -0.61 -1.01
N VAL A 149 -9.73 -1.93 -1.13
CA VAL A 149 -8.55 -2.78 -1.36
C VAL A 149 -8.73 -3.60 -2.63
N LEU A 150 -7.68 -3.62 -3.45
CA LEU A 150 -7.57 -4.44 -4.65
C LEU A 150 -6.37 -5.38 -4.50
N CYS A 151 -6.54 -6.64 -4.88
CA CYS A 151 -5.47 -7.65 -4.85
C CYS A 151 -4.71 -7.77 -6.18
N ASP A 152 -5.25 -7.16 -7.23
CA ASP A 152 -4.63 -7.04 -8.54
C ASP A 152 -4.88 -5.64 -9.11
N PRO A 153 -3.91 -5.08 -9.86
CA PRO A 153 -4.06 -3.82 -10.58
C PRO A 153 -5.17 -3.84 -11.63
#